data_ecb41167018eee13c2d87990167d95eb
#
_entry.id   ecb41167018eee13c2d87990167d95eb
#
_cell.length_a   1.000
_cell.length_b   1.000
_cell.length_c   1.000
_cell.angle_alpha   90.00
_cell.angle_beta   90.00
_cell.angle_gamma   90.00
#
_symmetry.space_group_name_H-M   'P 1'
#
loop_
_entity.id
_entity.type
_entity.pdbx_description
1 polymer ?
#
loop_
_entity_poly.entity_id
_entity_poly.type
_entity_poly.pdbx_seq_one_letter_code
_entity_poly.pdbx_strand_id
1 'polypeptide(L)'
;LTTPVFSQKAEKIKGSKIVTASTHQVEPFSMIEVEDNLEIYLEKGEKNEIKIESDANLHEVISLKVINDILILSTLKEIQGFKKLSVTVTYTSSLNLITTKDESAVNAIQEVILDTITFKAFDKSKLFLNINAGNFNLLADDKSKIELNLKSETSFVELSKNSSLKALINSGELKCDLYQKSIAIIEGDSDNSIFRIDNLAELNAQKLNCKSSDLTVEGKASCNILVENNLILNATDNAEINLYGNPKIEIGRFSGEAKLLKKLSNKK
;
A
#
# COMPACT_ATOMS: atom_id res chain seq x y z
N LEU A 1 12.50 31.92 -25.15
CA LEU A 1 13.68 31.66 -24.30
C LEU A 1 13.39 30.40 -23.47
N THR A 2 13.82 29.24 -23.93
CA THR A 2 13.75 27.97 -23.19
C THR A 2 15.00 27.89 -22.30
N THR A 3 14.84 28.04 -21.00
CA THR A 3 15.92 27.73 -20.07
C THR A 3 16.09 26.21 -20.01
N PRO A 4 17.29 25.67 -20.26
CA PRO A 4 17.54 24.25 -20.07
C PRO A 4 17.50 23.97 -18.56
N VAL A 5 16.57 23.14 -18.12
CA VAL A 5 16.59 22.56 -16.78
C VAL A 5 17.70 21.50 -16.79
N PHE A 6 18.87 21.87 -16.31
CA PHE A 6 19.91 20.89 -15.98
C PHE A 6 19.42 20.12 -14.74
N SER A 7 19.04 18.87 -14.92
CA SER A 7 18.96 17.92 -13.82
C SER A 7 20.36 17.81 -13.20
N GLN A 8 20.60 18.50 -12.09
CA GLN A 8 21.83 18.32 -11.34
C GLN A 8 21.81 16.88 -10.80
N LYS A 9 22.78 16.09 -11.26
CA LYS A 9 23.00 14.73 -10.74
C LYS A 9 23.26 14.86 -9.25
N ALA A 10 22.43 14.25 -8.41
CA ALA A 10 22.58 14.32 -6.96
C ALA A 10 23.99 13.89 -6.55
N GLU A 11 24.63 14.66 -5.67
CA GLU A 11 25.96 14.33 -5.15
C GLU A 11 25.88 12.98 -4.42
N LYS A 12 26.85 12.10 -4.70
CA LYS A 12 26.88 10.75 -4.14
C LYS A 12 27.77 10.68 -2.90
N ILE A 13 27.35 9.93 -1.89
CA ILE A 13 28.12 9.65 -0.70
C ILE A 13 28.20 8.14 -0.44
N LYS A 14 29.38 7.63 -0.08
CA LYS A 14 29.58 6.25 0.37
C LYS A 14 29.64 6.17 1.88
N GLY A 15 29.06 5.14 2.47
CA GLY A 15 29.13 4.87 3.89
C GLY A 15 30.53 4.55 4.37
N SER A 16 30.89 5.01 5.58
CA SER A 16 32.18 4.81 6.24
C SER A 16 32.40 3.39 6.76
N LYS A 17 31.38 2.52 6.75
CA LYS A 17 31.35 1.18 7.33
C LYS A 17 31.48 1.12 8.86
N ILE A 18 31.55 2.27 9.54
CA ILE A 18 31.55 2.40 11.01
C ILE A 18 30.12 2.77 11.40
N VAL A 19 29.39 1.84 12.02
CA VAL A 19 28.00 2.04 12.41
C VAL A 19 27.92 2.76 13.76
N THR A 20 27.12 3.81 13.82
CA THR A 20 26.79 4.55 15.03
C THR A 20 25.27 4.73 15.15
N ALA A 21 24.79 5.07 16.33
CA ALA A 21 23.38 5.36 16.59
C ALA A 21 23.21 6.77 17.15
N SER A 22 22.16 7.45 16.73
CA SER A 22 21.73 8.73 17.31
C SER A 22 20.21 8.70 17.53
N THR A 23 19.76 9.47 18.52
CA THR A 23 18.34 9.62 18.86
C THR A 23 17.99 11.10 18.85
N HIS A 24 16.89 11.44 18.19
CA HIS A 24 16.43 12.82 18.01
C HIS A 24 15.01 12.95 18.53
N GLN A 25 14.80 13.80 19.53
CA GLN A 25 13.46 14.26 19.89
C GLN A 25 12.99 15.22 18.82
N VAL A 26 11.76 15.04 18.35
CA VAL A 26 11.17 15.89 17.31
C VAL A 26 9.87 16.50 17.82
N GLU A 27 9.44 17.59 17.20
CA GLU A 27 8.13 18.18 17.45
C GLU A 27 7.03 17.13 17.16
N PRO A 28 5.87 17.22 17.82
CA PRO A 28 4.73 16.35 17.53
C PRO A 28 4.35 16.40 16.05
N PHE A 29 3.97 15.23 15.52
CA PHE A 29 3.46 15.10 14.16
C PHE A 29 2.32 14.07 14.12
N SER A 30 1.44 14.22 13.15
CA SER A 30 0.39 13.25 12.84
C SER A 30 0.53 12.65 11.44
N MET A 31 1.46 13.15 10.66
CA MET A 31 1.72 12.69 9.29
C MET A 31 3.22 12.43 9.08
N ILE A 32 3.52 11.46 8.22
CA ILE A 32 4.90 11.11 7.85
C ILE A 32 5.01 11.13 6.32
N GLU A 33 6.05 11.75 5.80
CA GLU A 33 6.46 11.68 4.40
C GLU A 33 7.88 11.14 4.31
N VAL A 34 8.07 10.09 3.51
CA VAL A 34 9.38 9.44 3.30
C VAL A 34 9.71 9.48 1.84
N GLU A 35 10.90 10.02 1.53
CA GLU A 35 11.37 10.25 0.17
C GLU A 35 12.73 9.60 -0.08
N ASP A 36 13.19 9.69 -1.32
CA ASP A 36 14.45 9.15 -1.83
C ASP A 36 14.50 7.62 -1.72
N ASN A 37 15.55 7.06 -1.10
CA ASN A 37 15.74 5.64 -0.89
C ASN A 37 15.81 5.26 0.61
N LEU A 38 15.17 6.06 1.45
CA LEU A 38 15.14 5.79 2.89
C LEU A 38 14.21 4.61 3.22
N GLU A 39 14.67 3.78 4.12
CA GLU A 39 13.87 2.72 4.73
C GLU A 39 13.62 3.07 6.20
N ILE A 40 12.33 3.15 6.57
CA ILE A 40 11.91 3.44 7.93
C ILE A 40 11.17 2.26 8.57
N TYR A 41 11.26 2.20 9.89
CA TYR A 41 10.57 1.25 10.76
C TYR A 41 9.67 2.00 11.71
N LEU A 42 8.41 1.60 11.79
CA LEU A 42 7.43 2.22 12.69
C LEU A 42 7.41 1.51 14.05
N GLU A 43 7.46 2.31 15.12
CA GLU A 43 7.38 1.84 16.48
C GLU A 43 6.40 2.70 17.27
N LYS A 44 5.48 2.09 18.06
CA LYS A 44 4.52 2.85 18.85
C LYS A 44 5.15 3.30 20.17
N GLY A 45 4.94 4.57 20.52
CA GLY A 45 5.40 5.12 21.79
C GLY A 45 4.50 6.23 22.33
N GLU A 46 4.91 6.78 23.45
CA GLU A 46 4.18 7.89 24.11
C GLU A 46 4.62 9.27 23.60
N LYS A 47 5.80 9.35 23.01
CA LYS A 47 6.41 10.60 22.48
C LYS A 47 7.03 10.34 21.11
N ASN A 48 6.98 11.35 20.28
CA ASN A 48 7.61 11.29 18.95
C ASN A 48 9.14 11.33 19.09
N GLU A 49 9.81 10.35 18.49
CA GLU A 49 11.25 10.19 18.52
C GLU A 49 11.73 9.53 17.24
N ILE A 50 12.93 9.91 16.80
CA ILE A 50 13.58 9.31 15.63
C ILE A 50 14.92 8.71 16.07
N LYS A 51 15.09 7.41 15.91
CA LYS A 51 16.35 6.72 16.11
C LYS A 51 16.97 6.39 14.76
N ILE A 52 18.23 6.82 14.55
CA ILE A 52 19.00 6.53 13.33
C ILE A 52 20.16 5.60 13.70
N GLU A 53 20.22 4.46 13.05
CA GLU A 53 21.37 3.55 13.07
C GLU A 53 21.97 3.51 11.66
N SER A 54 23.10 4.18 11.48
CA SER A 54 23.74 4.30 10.17
C SER A 54 25.26 4.32 10.24
N ASP A 55 25.90 4.21 9.08
CA ASP A 55 27.30 4.50 8.98
C ASP A 55 27.57 5.96 9.44
N ALA A 56 28.60 6.20 10.23
CA ALA A 56 28.82 7.43 10.98
C ALA A 56 28.73 8.71 10.13
N ASN A 57 29.26 8.68 8.92
CA ASN A 57 29.22 9.81 7.99
C ASN A 57 27.87 10.03 7.29
N LEU A 58 26.91 9.16 7.48
CA LEU A 58 25.58 9.27 6.85
C LEU A 58 24.57 10.03 7.71
N HIS A 59 24.81 10.19 9.01
CA HIS A 59 23.90 10.93 9.88
C HIS A 59 23.66 12.36 9.41
N GLU A 60 24.69 13.04 8.90
CA GLU A 60 24.61 14.44 8.43
C GLU A 60 23.86 14.60 7.10
N VAL A 61 23.66 13.51 6.36
CA VAL A 61 22.94 13.55 5.07
C VAL A 61 21.51 13.06 5.15
N ILE A 62 21.07 12.54 6.30
CA ILE A 62 19.67 12.23 6.57
C ILE A 62 18.99 13.51 7.06
N SER A 63 17.99 13.96 6.32
CA SER A 63 17.22 15.16 6.65
C SER A 63 15.96 14.77 7.45
N LEU A 64 15.80 15.39 8.63
CA LEU A 64 14.64 15.26 9.50
C LEU A 64 14.02 16.64 9.69
N LYS A 65 12.78 16.83 9.27
CA LYS A 65 12.05 18.11 9.43
C LYS A 65 10.62 17.85 9.82
N VAL A 66 10.10 18.60 10.78
CA VAL A 66 8.65 18.65 11.04
C VAL A 66 8.14 19.99 10.55
N ILE A 67 7.23 19.99 9.59
CA ILE A 67 6.64 21.17 8.98
C ILE A 67 5.13 20.93 8.86
N ASN A 68 4.32 21.80 9.43
CA ASN A 68 2.86 21.72 9.39
C ASN A 68 2.34 20.33 9.82
N ASP A 69 2.83 19.82 10.93
CA ASP A 69 2.44 18.51 11.50
C ASP A 69 2.87 17.28 10.66
N ILE A 70 3.74 17.48 9.66
CA ILE A 70 4.30 16.42 8.80
C ILE A 70 5.77 16.21 9.16
N LEU A 71 6.13 15.01 9.58
CA LEU A 71 7.52 14.57 9.65
C LEU A 71 8.01 14.19 8.24
N ILE A 72 8.93 14.98 7.69
CA ILE A 72 9.55 14.75 6.38
C ILE A 72 10.93 14.12 6.58
N LEU A 73 11.10 12.93 6.02
CA LEU A 73 12.33 12.14 6.04
C LEU A 73 12.88 12.00 4.62
N SER A 74 14.07 12.53 4.38
CA SER A 74 14.71 12.50 3.06
C SER A 74 16.22 12.44 3.17
N THR A 75 16.94 12.40 2.05
CA THR A 75 18.38 12.42 2.00
C THR A 75 18.91 13.64 1.23
N LEU A 76 19.95 14.29 1.73
CA LEU A 76 20.58 15.43 1.06
C LEU A 76 21.49 15.01 -0.11
N LYS A 77 21.84 13.71 -0.18
CA LYS A 77 22.74 13.13 -1.18
C LYS A 77 22.30 11.70 -1.51
N GLU A 78 22.65 11.20 -2.69
CA GLU A 78 22.43 9.79 -3.05
C GLU A 78 23.38 8.90 -2.23
N ILE A 79 22.84 8.13 -1.29
CA ILE A 79 23.61 7.25 -0.41
C ILE A 79 23.89 5.92 -1.13
N GLN A 80 25.16 5.51 -1.14
CA GLN A 80 25.59 4.27 -1.76
C GLN A 80 26.57 3.48 -0.87
N GLY A 81 26.55 2.16 -1.00
CA GLY A 81 27.57 1.30 -0.43
C GLY A 81 27.76 1.46 1.08
N PHE A 82 26.70 1.47 1.86
CA PHE A 82 26.72 1.54 3.32
C PHE A 82 26.71 0.12 3.96
N LYS A 83 27.02 0.05 5.25
CA LYS A 83 26.90 -1.17 6.08
C LYS A 83 25.54 -1.20 6.78
N LYS A 84 25.07 -0.06 7.28
CA LYS A 84 23.77 0.10 7.95
C LYS A 84 23.17 1.44 7.57
N LEU A 85 21.86 1.44 7.32
CA LEU A 85 21.03 2.63 7.20
C LEU A 85 19.62 2.23 7.62
N SER A 86 19.22 2.61 8.80
CA SER A 86 17.91 2.27 9.38
C SER A 86 17.43 3.46 10.20
N VAL A 87 16.20 3.87 9.94
CA VAL A 87 15.53 4.97 10.66
C VAL A 87 14.29 4.40 11.34
N THR A 88 14.28 4.42 12.67
CA THR A 88 13.09 4.03 13.44
C THR A 88 12.32 5.29 13.81
N VAL A 89 11.04 5.32 13.48
CA VAL A 89 10.12 6.41 13.78
C VAL A 89 9.16 5.96 14.87
N THR A 90 9.32 6.54 16.06
CA THR A 90 8.38 6.35 17.16
C THR A 90 7.20 7.29 16.96
N TYR A 91 6.02 6.71 16.73
CA TYR A 91 4.77 7.43 16.51
C TYR A 91 3.82 7.31 17.73
N THR A 92 2.89 8.25 17.85
CA THR A 92 1.82 8.24 18.84
C THR A 92 0.46 7.92 18.21
N SER A 93 -0.58 7.85 19.01
CA SER A 93 -1.96 7.62 18.53
C SER A 93 -2.51 8.72 17.60
N SER A 94 -1.80 9.86 17.47
CA SER A 94 -2.17 10.93 16.53
C SER A 94 -1.85 10.62 15.07
N LEU A 95 -1.01 9.62 14.78
CA LEU A 95 -0.60 9.26 13.42
C LEU A 95 -1.82 8.84 12.58
N ASN A 96 -2.01 9.48 11.42
CA ASN A 96 -3.16 9.23 10.54
C ASN A 96 -2.82 9.15 9.04
N LEU A 97 -1.63 9.61 8.62
CA LEU A 97 -1.20 9.55 7.22
C LEU A 97 0.29 9.22 7.10
N ILE A 98 0.60 8.29 6.21
CA ILE A 98 1.98 8.01 5.78
C ILE A 98 2.04 8.07 4.26
N THR A 99 2.94 8.88 3.73
CA THR A 99 3.20 9.01 2.30
C THR A 99 4.62 8.54 1.99
N THR A 100 4.77 7.70 0.98
CA THR A 100 6.06 7.20 0.49
C THR A 100 6.23 7.55 -0.98
N LYS A 101 7.44 7.99 -1.35
CA LYS A 101 7.80 8.40 -2.71
C LYS A 101 9.14 7.78 -3.12
N ASP A 102 9.48 7.90 -4.38
CA ASP A 102 10.73 7.42 -4.97
C ASP A 102 10.98 5.91 -4.76
N GLU A 103 12.09 5.53 -4.13
CA GLU A 103 12.42 4.15 -3.80
C GLU A 103 12.38 3.89 -2.28
N SER A 104 11.68 4.75 -1.53
CA SER A 104 11.55 4.65 -0.08
C SER A 104 10.76 3.42 0.36
N ALA A 105 10.98 2.99 1.62
CA ALA A 105 10.25 1.87 2.20
C ALA A 105 9.77 2.17 3.62
N VAL A 106 8.55 1.69 3.95
CA VAL A 106 8.00 1.72 5.30
C VAL A 106 7.74 0.31 5.79
N ASN A 107 8.28 -0.02 6.96
CA ASN A 107 8.12 -1.29 7.63
C ASN A 107 7.34 -1.11 8.93
N ALA A 108 6.17 -1.71 8.99
CA ALA A 108 5.34 -1.84 10.18
C ALA A 108 5.20 -3.31 10.54
N ILE A 109 6.30 -3.94 11.00
CA ILE A 109 6.35 -5.37 11.32
C ILE A 109 5.56 -5.66 12.60
N GLN A 110 5.68 -4.79 13.61
CA GLN A 110 4.80 -4.82 14.77
C GLN A 110 3.42 -4.31 14.37
N GLU A 111 2.37 -4.85 14.97
CA GLU A 111 1.00 -4.44 14.66
C GLU A 111 0.78 -2.96 15.01
N VAL A 112 0.44 -2.17 14.00
CA VAL A 112 0.05 -0.76 14.16
C VAL A 112 -1.43 -0.72 14.50
N ILE A 113 -1.76 -0.23 15.71
CA ILE A 113 -3.15 -0.15 16.20
C ILE A 113 -3.55 1.32 16.26
N LEU A 114 -4.49 1.73 15.39
CA LEU A 114 -5.01 3.11 15.27
C LEU A 114 -6.51 3.07 14.90
N ASP A 115 -7.23 4.13 15.22
CA ASP A 115 -8.64 4.27 14.81
C ASP A 115 -8.77 4.45 13.30
N THR A 116 -7.94 5.30 12.74
CA THR A 116 -7.91 5.58 11.30
C THR A 116 -6.48 5.77 10.83
N ILE A 117 -6.13 5.16 9.70
CA ILE A 117 -4.82 5.35 9.07
C ILE A 117 -4.94 5.32 7.54
N THR A 118 -4.24 6.22 6.89
CA THR A 118 -4.11 6.29 5.43
C THR A 118 -2.66 6.08 5.02
N PHE A 119 -2.43 5.22 4.03
CA PHE A 119 -1.14 5.07 3.37
C PHE A 119 -1.25 5.52 1.91
N LYS A 120 -0.25 6.29 1.46
CA LYS A 120 -0.09 6.69 0.06
C LYS A 120 1.28 6.25 -0.42
N ALA A 121 1.33 5.47 -1.49
CA ALA A 121 2.57 4.93 -2.06
C ALA A 121 2.70 5.31 -3.52
N PHE A 122 3.79 5.99 -3.87
CA PHE A 122 4.07 6.48 -5.21
C PHE A 122 5.41 5.94 -5.74
N ASP A 123 5.64 6.12 -7.03
CA ASP A 123 6.89 5.76 -7.72
C ASP A 123 7.25 4.27 -7.59
N LYS A 124 8.36 3.94 -6.97
CA LYS A 124 8.82 2.57 -6.71
C LYS A 124 8.85 2.24 -5.22
N SER A 125 8.13 3.01 -4.42
CA SER A 125 8.13 2.84 -2.97
C SER A 125 7.54 1.48 -2.54
N LYS A 126 7.86 1.08 -1.33
CA LYS A 126 7.45 -0.21 -0.77
C LYS A 126 6.82 -0.03 0.60
N LEU A 127 5.74 -0.76 0.83
CA LEU A 127 5.08 -0.83 2.13
C LEU A 127 5.02 -2.28 2.60
N PHE A 128 5.48 -2.53 3.84
CA PHE A 128 5.36 -3.81 4.53
C PHE A 128 4.58 -3.57 5.83
N LEU A 129 3.30 -3.91 5.83
CA LEU A 129 2.34 -3.42 6.81
C LEU A 129 1.66 -4.55 7.58
N ASN A 130 1.58 -4.39 8.90
CA ASN A 130 0.74 -5.19 9.78
C ASN A 130 -0.15 -4.22 10.59
N ILE A 131 -1.44 -4.13 10.23
CA ILE A 131 -2.34 -3.06 10.64
C ILE A 131 -3.61 -3.62 11.29
N ASN A 132 -4.01 -2.98 12.38
CA ASN A 132 -5.30 -3.17 13.02
C ASN A 132 -5.94 -1.78 13.19
N ALA A 133 -6.98 -1.47 12.42
CA ALA A 133 -7.58 -0.14 12.41
C ALA A 133 -9.10 -0.22 12.29
N GLY A 134 -9.81 0.77 12.83
CA GLY A 134 -11.24 0.92 12.55
C GLY A 134 -11.44 1.22 11.05
N ASN A 135 -10.75 2.25 10.55
CA ASN A 135 -10.80 2.67 9.15
C ASN A 135 -9.40 2.64 8.52
N PHE A 136 -9.24 1.88 7.45
CA PHE A 136 -7.98 1.77 6.71
C PHE A 136 -8.14 2.28 5.29
N ASN A 137 -7.21 3.13 4.83
CA ASN A 137 -7.15 3.60 3.45
C ASN A 137 -5.76 3.36 2.85
N LEU A 138 -5.71 2.86 1.62
CA LEU A 138 -4.49 2.68 0.84
C LEU A 138 -4.69 3.23 -0.58
N LEU A 139 -3.83 4.17 -0.96
CA LEU A 139 -3.73 4.65 -2.34
C LEU A 139 -2.33 4.31 -2.86
N ALA A 140 -2.24 3.52 -3.90
CA ALA A 140 -0.97 3.08 -4.47
C ALA A 140 -0.93 3.34 -5.98
N ASP A 141 0.11 4.00 -6.42
CA ASP A 141 0.28 4.40 -7.82
C ASP A 141 1.68 4.03 -8.34
N ASP A 142 1.90 4.28 -9.64
CA ASP A 142 3.14 4.06 -10.37
C ASP A 142 3.63 2.60 -10.37
N LYS A 143 4.71 2.29 -9.67
CA LYS A 143 5.29 0.94 -9.54
C LYS A 143 5.45 0.54 -8.07
N SER A 144 4.65 1.15 -7.21
CA SER A 144 4.69 0.86 -5.78
C SER A 144 4.31 -0.59 -5.49
N LYS A 145 4.88 -1.14 -4.41
CA LYS A 145 4.66 -2.54 -4.00
C LYS A 145 4.24 -2.60 -2.56
N ILE A 146 3.13 -3.25 -2.29
CA ILE A 146 2.54 -3.32 -0.96
C ILE A 146 2.38 -4.79 -0.54
N GLU A 147 2.87 -5.11 0.65
CA GLU A 147 2.55 -6.33 1.39
C GLU A 147 1.80 -5.91 2.66
N LEU A 148 0.59 -6.45 2.85
CA LEU A 148 -0.34 -6.00 3.88
C LEU A 148 -0.97 -7.18 4.63
N ASN A 149 -0.89 -7.14 5.96
CA ASN A 149 -1.76 -7.89 6.84
C ASN A 149 -2.70 -6.89 7.54
N LEU A 150 -4.02 -7.00 7.33
CA LEU A 150 -5.00 -6.02 7.76
C LEU A 150 -6.15 -6.68 8.54
N LYS A 151 -6.45 -6.08 9.68
CA LYS A 151 -7.74 -6.22 10.36
C LYS A 151 -8.40 -4.85 10.42
N SER A 152 -9.65 -4.73 9.97
CA SER A 152 -10.37 -3.45 9.98
C SER A 152 -11.88 -3.64 10.03
N GLU A 153 -12.59 -2.59 10.46
CA GLU A 153 -14.05 -2.52 10.28
C GLU A 153 -14.36 -2.15 8.83
N THR A 154 -13.73 -1.09 8.33
CA THR A 154 -13.85 -0.65 6.94
C THR A 154 -12.47 -0.48 6.30
N SER A 155 -12.35 -0.85 5.03
CA SER A 155 -11.13 -0.69 4.27
C SER A 155 -11.40 -0.20 2.85
N PHE A 156 -10.58 0.74 2.42
CA PHE A 156 -10.53 1.23 1.04
C PHE A 156 -9.13 1.04 0.48
N VAL A 157 -9.06 0.40 -0.69
CA VAL A 157 -7.83 0.16 -1.44
C VAL A 157 -8.00 0.67 -2.86
N GLU A 158 -7.13 1.55 -3.30
CA GLU A 158 -7.04 2.00 -4.68
C GLU A 158 -5.65 1.73 -5.23
N LEU A 159 -5.58 1.02 -6.35
CA LEU A 159 -4.34 0.74 -7.06
C LEU A 159 -4.44 1.25 -8.50
N SER A 160 -3.40 1.92 -8.97
CA SER A 160 -3.33 2.41 -10.35
C SER A 160 -1.96 2.18 -10.99
N LYS A 161 -1.90 2.39 -12.30
CA LYS A 161 -0.72 2.17 -13.16
C LYS A 161 -0.17 0.74 -13.08
N ASN A 162 1.05 0.55 -12.53
CA ASN A 162 1.68 -0.77 -12.39
C ASN A 162 1.92 -1.11 -10.90
N SER A 163 1.13 -0.53 -10.01
CA SER A 163 1.21 -0.82 -8.59
C SER A 163 0.74 -2.25 -8.28
N SER A 164 1.23 -2.80 -7.20
CA SER A 164 0.90 -4.19 -6.83
C SER A 164 0.67 -4.36 -5.33
N LEU A 165 -0.33 -5.16 -4.99
CA LEU A 165 -0.70 -5.51 -3.63
C LEU A 165 -0.71 -7.03 -3.43
N LYS A 166 -0.09 -7.48 -2.34
CA LYS A 166 -0.33 -8.80 -1.75
C LYS A 166 -0.86 -8.60 -0.34
N ALA A 167 -2.04 -9.11 -0.04
CA ALA A 167 -2.69 -8.83 1.23
C ALA A 167 -3.39 -10.05 1.83
N LEU A 168 -3.33 -10.12 3.17
CA LEU A 168 -4.27 -10.85 3.99
C LEU A 168 -5.19 -9.82 4.65
N ILE A 169 -6.48 -9.81 4.29
CA ILE A 169 -7.45 -8.82 4.75
C ILE A 169 -8.58 -9.53 5.49
N ASN A 170 -8.84 -9.06 6.72
CA ASN A 170 -10.03 -9.40 7.48
C ASN A 170 -10.79 -8.10 7.75
N SER A 171 -11.88 -7.85 7.02
CA SER A 171 -12.61 -6.58 7.06
C SER A 171 -14.12 -6.80 7.04
N GLY A 172 -14.86 -6.00 7.81
CA GLY A 172 -16.33 -5.96 7.70
C GLY A 172 -16.76 -5.47 6.31
N GLU A 173 -16.18 -4.35 5.87
CA GLU A 173 -16.43 -3.77 4.56
C GLU A 173 -15.10 -3.55 3.82
N LEU A 174 -14.96 -4.13 2.63
CA LEU A 174 -13.80 -3.95 1.75
C LEU A 174 -14.24 -3.29 0.44
N LYS A 175 -13.75 -2.09 0.17
CA LYS A 175 -13.81 -1.49 -1.17
C LYS A 175 -12.44 -1.52 -1.81
N CYS A 176 -12.35 -2.04 -3.06
CA CYS A 176 -11.10 -2.17 -3.78
C CYS A 176 -11.27 -1.77 -5.25
N ASP A 177 -10.63 -0.68 -5.63
CA ASP A 177 -10.65 -0.12 -6.98
C ASP A 177 -9.29 -0.36 -7.66
N LEU A 178 -9.28 -1.06 -8.79
CA LEU A 178 -8.07 -1.42 -9.55
C LEU A 178 -8.13 -0.82 -10.95
N TYR A 179 -7.11 -0.08 -11.33
CA TYR A 179 -7.05 0.62 -12.61
C TYR A 179 -5.78 0.30 -13.39
N GLN A 180 -5.87 0.45 -14.71
CA GLN A 180 -4.76 0.35 -15.67
C GLN A 180 -4.11 -1.04 -15.69
N LYS A 181 -2.89 -1.23 -15.14
CA LYS A 181 -2.16 -2.50 -15.09
C LYS A 181 -1.84 -2.90 -13.66
N SER A 182 -2.65 -2.43 -12.70
CA SER A 182 -2.46 -2.78 -11.31
C SER A 182 -2.83 -4.24 -11.05
N ILE A 183 -2.20 -4.83 -10.05
CA ILE A 183 -2.41 -6.25 -9.68
C ILE A 183 -2.64 -6.35 -8.19
N ALA A 184 -3.74 -6.99 -7.80
CA ALA A 184 -4.02 -7.31 -6.41
C ALA A 184 -4.20 -8.81 -6.19
N ILE A 185 -3.50 -9.35 -5.19
CA ILE A 185 -3.71 -10.70 -4.65
C ILE A 185 -4.18 -10.53 -3.22
N ILE A 186 -5.43 -10.90 -2.95
CA ILE A 186 -6.06 -10.71 -1.64
C ILE A 186 -6.58 -12.04 -1.12
N GLU A 187 -6.20 -12.38 0.10
CA GLU A 187 -6.65 -13.55 0.85
C GLU A 187 -7.33 -13.09 2.15
N GLY A 188 -8.09 -13.95 2.82
CA GLY A 188 -8.75 -13.67 4.12
C GLY A 188 -10.27 -13.68 4.05
N ASP A 189 -10.92 -12.76 4.75
CA ASP A 189 -12.38 -12.72 4.90
C ASP A 189 -12.93 -11.30 4.76
N SER A 190 -14.11 -11.16 4.13
CA SER A 190 -14.87 -9.91 4.09
C SER A 190 -16.38 -10.18 4.13
N ASP A 191 -17.10 -9.45 4.99
CA ASP A 191 -18.56 -9.59 5.03
C ASP A 191 -19.21 -8.98 3.78
N ASN A 192 -18.82 -7.74 3.46
CA ASN A 192 -19.29 -7.04 2.27
C ASN A 192 -18.10 -6.50 1.48
N SER A 193 -18.06 -6.79 0.19
CA SER A 193 -17.00 -6.31 -0.67
C SER A 193 -17.54 -5.59 -1.91
N ILE A 194 -16.88 -4.52 -2.30
CA ILE A 194 -17.16 -3.77 -3.51
C ILE A 194 -15.87 -3.74 -4.31
N PHE A 195 -15.89 -4.33 -5.51
CA PHE A 195 -14.74 -4.35 -6.41
C PHE A 195 -15.06 -3.62 -7.71
N ARG A 196 -14.16 -2.71 -8.11
CA ARG A 196 -14.12 -2.14 -9.44
C ARG A 196 -12.76 -2.44 -10.08
N ILE A 197 -12.79 -3.10 -11.23
CA ILE A 197 -11.57 -3.56 -11.92
C ILE A 197 -11.71 -3.12 -13.37
N ASP A 198 -10.80 -2.28 -13.82
CA ASP A 198 -10.90 -1.64 -15.13
C ASP A 198 -9.58 -1.68 -15.91
N ASN A 199 -9.67 -1.50 -17.22
CA ASN A 199 -8.58 -1.49 -18.19
C ASN A 199 -7.89 -2.85 -18.36
N LEU A 200 -6.69 -3.03 -17.81
CA LEU A 200 -5.88 -4.26 -17.83
C LEU A 200 -5.55 -4.73 -16.41
N ALA A 201 -6.31 -4.25 -15.42
CA ALA A 201 -6.07 -4.61 -14.03
C ALA A 201 -6.45 -6.06 -13.74
N GLU A 202 -5.77 -6.64 -12.75
CA GLU A 202 -5.96 -8.04 -12.37
C GLU A 202 -6.26 -8.17 -10.88
N LEU A 203 -7.38 -8.83 -10.54
CA LEU A 203 -7.70 -9.21 -9.17
C LEU A 203 -7.64 -10.74 -9.01
N ASN A 204 -6.84 -11.19 -8.05
CA ASN A 204 -6.89 -12.56 -7.56
C ASN A 204 -7.37 -12.59 -6.11
N ALA A 205 -8.66 -12.79 -5.92
CA ALA A 205 -9.36 -12.91 -4.65
C ALA A 205 -10.03 -14.31 -4.49
N GLN A 206 -9.46 -15.35 -5.14
CA GLN A 206 -9.98 -16.73 -5.02
C GLN A 206 -9.84 -17.32 -3.62
N LYS A 207 -9.02 -16.71 -2.76
CA LYS A 207 -8.82 -17.09 -1.36
C LYS A 207 -9.32 -16.03 -0.37
N LEU A 208 -9.99 -15.01 -0.86
CA LEU A 208 -10.73 -14.06 -0.05
C LEU A 208 -12.20 -14.54 0.03
N ASN A 209 -12.62 -14.89 1.21
CA ASN A 209 -13.96 -15.39 1.47
C ASN A 209 -14.94 -14.21 1.57
N CYS A 210 -15.58 -13.82 0.48
CA CYS A 210 -16.57 -12.74 0.46
C CYS A 210 -17.96 -13.31 0.75
N LYS A 211 -18.63 -12.85 1.81
CA LYS A 211 -20.04 -13.26 2.03
C LYS A 211 -20.95 -12.66 0.96
N SER A 212 -20.84 -11.37 0.70
CA SER A 212 -21.56 -10.68 -0.38
C SER A 212 -20.61 -9.75 -1.13
N SER A 213 -20.79 -9.63 -2.45
CA SER A 213 -19.95 -8.79 -3.29
C SER A 213 -20.76 -8.04 -4.35
N ASP A 214 -20.41 -6.75 -4.55
CA ASP A 214 -20.75 -5.97 -5.73
C ASP A 214 -19.49 -5.87 -6.60
N LEU A 215 -19.55 -6.45 -7.80
CA LEU A 215 -18.40 -6.61 -8.69
C LEU A 215 -18.66 -5.92 -10.03
N THR A 216 -17.83 -4.95 -10.35
CA THR A 216 -17.79 -4.30 -11.67
C THR A 216 -16.44 -4.60 -12.33
N VAL A 217 -16.46 -5.19 -13.54
CA VAL A 217 -15.27 -5.52 -14.32
C VAL A 217 -15.43 -4.99 -15.73
N GLU A 218 -14.53 -4.12 -16.16
CA GLU A 218 -14.60 -3.40 -17.43
C GLU A 218 -13.29 -3.51 -18.23
N GLY A 219 -13.34 -3.19 -19.52
CA GLY A 219 -12.16 -3.20 -20.39
C GLY A 219 -11.65 -4.61 -20.70
N LYS A 220 -10.39 -4.90 -20.44
CA LYS A 220 -9.74 -6.22 -20.57
C LYS A 220 -9.27 -6.73 -19.20
N ALA A 221 -9.96 -6.30 -18.16
CA ALA A 221 -9.62 -6.68 -16.79
C ALA A 221 -9.98 -8.14 -16.51
N SER A 222 -9.24 -8.75 -15.59
CA SER A 222 -9.47 -10.12 -15.14
C SER A 222 -9.70 -10.21 -13.64
N CYS A 223 -10.65 -11.06 -13.25
CA CYS A 223 -11.04 -11.25 -11.87
C CYS A 223 -11.19 -12.73 -11.51
N ASN A 224 -10.49 -13.18 -10.47
CA ASN A 224 -10.76 -14.45 -9.80
C ASN A 224 -11.35 -14.14 -8.42
N ILE A 225 -12.59 -14.50 -8.15
CA ILE A 225 -13.29 -14.14 -6.91
C ILE A 225 -14.06 -15.33 -6.32
N LEU A 226 -13.99 -15.47 -5.00
CA LEU A 226 -14.82 -16.40 -4.22
C LEU A 226 -15.93 -15.62 -3.53
N VAL A 227 -17.19 -15.97 -3.80
CA VAL A 227 -18.36 -15.37 -3.16
C VAL A 227 -19.27 -16.47 -2.63
N GLU A 228 -19.73 -16.34 -1.39
CA GLU A 228 -20.54 -17.36 -0.73
C GLU A 228 -22.05 -17.19 -1.01
N ASN A 229 -22.61 -16.01 -0.71
CA ASN A 229 -24.06 -15.82 -0.62
C ASN A 229 -24.64 -15.03 -1.78
N ASN A 230 -24.19 -13.79 -2.02
CA ASN A 230 -24.77 -12.90 -3.00
C ASN A 230 -23.70 -12.22 -3.85
N LEU A 231 -23.91 -12.19 -5.15
CA LEU A 231 -23.06 -11.47 -6.10
C LEU A 231 -23.94 -10.57 -6.97
N ILE A 232 -23.69 -9.25 -6.93
CA ILE A 232 -24.18 -8.32 -7.94
C ILE A 232 -23.06 -8.15 -8.95
N LEU A 233 -23.35 -8.40 -10.24
CA LEU A 233 -22.32 -8.42 -11.28
C LEU A 233 -22.62 -7.43 -12.39
N ASN A 234 -21.67 -6.55 -12.66
CA ASN A 234 -21.59 -5.73 -13.86
C ASN A 234 -20.32 -6.07 -14.63
N ALA A 235 -20.43 -6.46 -15.90
CA ALA A 235 -19.30 -6.80 -16.74
C ALA A 235 -19.49 -6.29 -18.16
N THR A 236 -18.45 -5.65 -18.72
CA THR A 236 -18.49 -5.09 -20.07
C THR A 236 -17.20 -5.33 -20.82
N ASP A 237 -17.21 -5.04 -22.10
CA ASP A 237 -16.07 -5.15 -23.03
C ASP A 237 -15.52 -6.59 -23.12
N ASN A 238 -14.24 -6.78 -22.85
CA ASN A 238 -13.57 -8.08 -22.85
C ASN A 238 -13.24 -8.58 -21.43
N ALA A 239 -14.02 -8.20 -20.44
CA ALA A 239 -13.83 -8.60 -19.05
C ALA A 239 -13.89 -10.13 -18.87
N GLU A 240 -13.00 -10.67 -18.05
CA GLU A 240 -12.98 -12.12 -17.73
C GLU A 240 -13.12 -12.34 -16.23
N ILE A 241 -14.20 -13.04 -15.82
CA ILE A 241 -14.50 -13.33 -14.43
C ILE A 241 -14.51 -14.83 -14.20
N ASN A 242 -13.66 -15.31 -13.29
CA ASN A 242 -13.68 -16.66 -12.76
C ASN A 242 -14.32 -16.65 -11.37
N LEU A 243 -15.52 -17.18 -11.27
CA LEU A 243 -16.31 -17.21 -10.04
C LEU A 243 -16.17 -18.55 -9.31
N TYR A 244 -15.72 -18.49 -8.08
CA TYR A 244 -15.69 -19.58 -7.11
C TYR A 244 -16.86 -19.41 -6.10
N GLY A 245 -17.26 -20.48 -5.40
CA GLY A 245 -18.43 -20.45 -4.51
C GLY A 245 -19.76 -20.66 -5.27
N ASN A 246 -20.88 -20.57 -4.61
CA ASN A 246 -22.22 -20.77 -5.20
C ASN A 246 -23.19 -19.65 -4.77
N PRO A 247 -22.88 -18.38 -5.02
CA PRO A 247 -23.75 -17.27 -4.63
C PRO A 247 -25.03 -17.26 -5.48
N LYS A 248 -26.06 -16.58 -4.94
CA LYS A 248 -27.12 -16.04 -5.78
C LYS A 248 -26.52 -14.90 -6.62
N ILE A 249 -26.69 -14.96 -7.94
CA ILE A 249 -26.13 -13.96 -8.85
C ILE A 249 -27.28 -13.06 -9.35
N GLU A 250 -27.06 -11.75 -9.21
CA GLU A 250 -27.88 -10.73 -9.84
C GLU A 250 -26.99 -10.02 -10.88
N ILE A 251 -27.42 -10.04 -12.14
CA ILE A 251 -26.69 -9.42 -13.24
C ILE A 251 -27.35 -8.07 -13.54
N GLY A 252 -26.65 -6.96 -13.26
CA GLY A 252 -27.07 -5.62 -13.62
C GLY A 252 -26.77 -5.32 -15.08
N ARG A 253 -25.50 -5.38 -15.47
CA ARG A 253 -25.04 -5.16 -16.85
C ARG A 253 -24.10 -6.28 -17.29
N PHE A 254 -24.34 -6.85 -18.46
CA PHE A 254 -23.46 -7.84 -19.06
C PHE A 254 -23.47 -7.64 -20.58
N SER A 255 -22.37 -7.11 -21.14
CA SER A 255 -22.32 -6.72 -22.54
C SER A 255 -20.91 -6.83 -23.12
N GLY A 256 -20.80 -6.66 -24.45
CA GLY A 256 -19.55 -6.87 -25.18
C GLY A 256 -19.19 -8.34 -25.28
N GLU A 257 -17.91 -8.66 -25.07
CA GLU A 257 -17.38 -10.03 -25.06
C GLU A 257 -17.07 -10.51 -23.63
N ALA A 258 -17.71 -9.92 -22.63
CA ALA A 258 -17.50 -10.27 -21.24
C ALA A 258 -17.81 -11.75 -20.98
N LYS A 259 -17.01 -12.40 -20.13
CA LYS A 259 -17.10 -13.83 -19.81
C LYS A 259 -17.24 -14.04 -18.31
N LEU A 260 -18.22 -14.81 -17.89
CA LEU A 260 -18.37 -15.32 -16.54
C LEU A 260 -18.20 -16.85 -16.56
N LEU A 261 -17.14 -17.33 -15.92
CA LEU A 261 -16.78 -18.74 -15.86
C LEU A 261 -16.91 -19.26 -14.43
N LYS A 262 -17.78 -20.24 -14.22
CA LYS A 262 -17.86 -20.95 -12.96
C LYS A 262 -16.68 -21.88 -12.79
N LYS A 263 -15.95 -21.74 -11.68
CA LYS A 263 -14.82 -22.59 -11.31
C LYS A 263 -15.15 -23.45 -10.10
N LEU A 264 -14.56 -24.65 -10.07
CA LEU A 264 -14.63 -25.49 -8.89
C LEU A 264 -13.61 -24.98 -7.85
N SER A 265 -14.08 -24.79 -6.60
CA SER A 265 -13.15 -24.56 -5.51
C SER A 265 -12.43 -25.89 -5.21
N ASN A 266 -11.12 -25.94 -5.42
CA ASN A 266 -10.31 -27.02 -4.92
C ASN A 266 -10.30 -26.95 -3.39
N LYS A 267 -11.29 -27.56 -2.73
CA LYS A 267 -11.17 -27.88 -1.30
C LYS A 267 -10.03 -28.88 -1.16
N LYS A 268 -8.90 -28.43 -0.66
CA LYS A 268 -7.91 -29.34 -0.03
C LYS A 268 -8.34 -29.64 1.38
#